data_19eb29a8ed682f58ad547d8caddbce0f
#
_entry.id   19eb29a8ed682f58ad547d8caddbce0f
#
_cell.length_a   1.000
_cell.length_b   1.000
_cell.length_c   1.000
_cell.angle_alpha   90.00
_cell.angle_beta   90.00
_cell.angle_gamma   90.00
#
_symmetry.space_group_name_H-M   'P 1'
#
loop_
_entity.id
_entity.type
_entity.pdbx_description
1 polymer ?
#
loop_
_entity_poly.entity_id
_entity_poly.type
_entity_poly.pdbx_seq_one_letter_code
_entity_poly.pdbx_strand_id
1 'polypeptide(L)'
;GAGNGRAGSEGEGDGRARSGTSSAGAGDGRALREALTTAAAGLDVDLDITELDDAVEPPAAGRHHVTVLGTSLGPAAFAGVARRLASCGANIERVLRLSSSPLASYDLLVSGGDTDRLRTELAAEAVAQRIDIAVEAATLWRRARRLVVMDVDSTLVQGEVIEMLAAEAGCLDEVARVTEAAMAGELDFEASLRARVALLEGLPVTAVDAVRGRVRLTPGARTLVRTLKRLGYAVGVVSGGFTAVTDDLVADLGLDHSLANTLEVAGGRLTGRVVGPVVDRARKAEALREFAALEGVTMAQTVAIGDGANDLDMLAAAGLGIAFNAKAVVREAADAALSAPFLDAVLFLLGIPREEVEAADAADALGPAAPSPGSGVARVTN
;
A
#
# COMPACT_ATOMS: atom_id res chain seq x y z
N GLY A 1 4.13 -9.76 80.26
CA GLY A 1 4.88 -10.92 80.56
C GLY A 1 5.88 -11.15 79.41
N ALA A 2 7.12 -10.98 79.63
CA ALA A 2 8.14 -11.95 80.04
C ALA A 2 8.27 -13.05 78.94
N GLY A 3 9.37 -13.30 78.33
CA GLY A 3 10.77 -13.15 78.60
C GLY A 3 11.58 -13.91 77.56
N ASN A 4 12.82 -13.45 77.40
CA ASN A 4 14.06 -14.22 77.27
C ASN A 4 14.09 -15.39 76.31
N GLY A 5 15.11 -15.54 75.49
CA GLY A 5 16.50 -15.24 75.61
C GLY A 5 17.35 -15.88 74.50
N ARG A 6 18.50 -15.26 74.27
CA ARG A 6 19.84 -15.84 73.90
C ARG A 6 19.92 -16.80 72.72
N ALA A 7 20.81 -16.67 71.79
CA ALA A 7 22.20 -16.22 71.61
C ALA A 7 22.90 -17.16 70.63
N GLY A 8 23.80 -16.62 69.86
CA GLY A 8 24.97 -17.31 69.29
C GLY A 8 24.80 -17.64 67.79
N SER A 9 25.65 -17.37 66.94
CA SER A 9 27.05 -17.09 66.80
C SER A 9 27.36 -16.93 65.32
N GLU A 10 28.04 -15.91 65.00
CA GLU A 10 29.14 -15.77 64.05
C GLU A 10 29.28 -16.77 62.88
N GLY A 11 29.36 -16.22 61.69
CA GLY A 11 29.84 -16.89 60.50
C GLY A 11 30.04 -15.89 59.38
N GLU A 12 31.15 -15.18 59.42
CA GLU A 12 31.68 -14.40 58.31
C GLU A 12 31.92 -15.32 57.12
N GLY A 13 31.34 -14.97 55.97
CA GLY A 13 31.57 -15.60 54.68
C GLY A 13 31.70 -14.51 53.62
N ASP A 14 32.90 -13.95 53.49
CA ASP A 14 33.32 -13.04 52.45
C ASP A 14 33.25 -13.76 51.08
N GLY A 15 32.16 -13.55 50.35
CA GLY A 15 31.91 -14.05 49.00
C GLY A 15 31.94 -12.91 48.00
N ARG A 16 33.12 -12.32 47.72
CA ARG A 16 33.32 -11.44 46.55
C ARG A 16 33.02 -12.24 45.27
N ALA A 17 31.85 -12.07 44.73
CA ALA A 17 31.53 -12.41 43.36
C ALA A 17 32.34 -11.48 42.45
N ARG A 18 33.35 -12.01 41.82
CA ARG A 18 34.09 -11.36 40.73
C ARG A 18 33.13 -11.20 39.56
N SER A 19 32.79 -9.96 39.20
CA SER A 19 32.18 -9.59 37.92
C SER A 19 33.22 -9.88 36.83
N GLY A 20 33.12 -11.05 36.24
CA GLY A 20 33.82 -11.36 34.99
C GLY A 20 33.13 -10.65 33.85
N THR A 21 33.56 -9.45 33.54
CA THR A 21 33.21 -8.81 32.25
C THR A 21 33.89 -9.63 31.15
N SER A 22 33.07 -10.35 30.41
CA SER A 22 33.44 -11.12 29.24
C SER A 22 34.03 -10.15 28.19
N SER A 23 35.29 -10.22 27.92
CA SER A 23 36.02 -9.52 26.85
C SER A 23 35.81 -10.15 25.47
N ALA A 24 34.66 -10.84 25.24
CA ALA A 24 34.37 -11.51 23.97
C ALA A 24 33.79 -10.59 22.90
N GLY A 25 33.38 -9.36 23.24
CA GLY A 25 32.71 -8.46 22.29
C GLY A 25 33.63 -7.64 21.37
N ALA A 26 34.84 -7.34 21.79
CA ALA A 26 35.74 -6.41 21.07
C ALA A 26 36.42 -7.03 19.84
N GLY A 27 36.54 -8.36 19.78
CA GLY A 27 37.15 -9.08 18.65
C GLY A 27 36.22 -9.23 17.43
N ASP A 28 34.93 -9.41 17.68
CA ASP A 28 33.93 -9.64 16.62
C ASP A 28 33.61 -8.38 15.81
N GLY A 29 33.56 -7.22 16.45
CA GLY A 29 33.25 -5.94 15.77
C GLY A 29 34.36 -5.53 14.79
N ARG A 30 35.62 -5.78 15.12
CA ARG A 30 36.75 -5.45 14.23
C ARG A 30 36.77 -6.35 12.99
N ALA A 31 36.58 -7.64 13.15
CA ALA A 31 36.52 -8.59 12.04
C ALA A 31 35.35 -8.30 11.09
N LEU A 32 34.19 -7.95 11.65
CA LEU A 32 33.02 -7.53 10.87
C LEU A 32 33.29 -6.25 10.09
N ARG A 33 33.90 -5.25 10.71
CA ARG A 33 34.29 -3.99 10.04
C ARG A 33 35.24 -4.23 8.87
N GLU A 34 36.29 -5.04 9.07
CA GLU A 34 37.24 -5.36 8.01
C GLU A 34 36.58 -6.13 6.85
N ALA A 35 35.67 -7.06 7.15
CA ALA A 35 34.91 -7.79 6.14
C ALA A 35 33.98 -6.88 5.34
N LEU A 36 33.24 -5.98 6.01
CA LEU A 36 32.34 -5.02 5.36
C LEU A 36 33.11 -4.00 4.51
N THR A 37 34.22 -3.47 5.00
CA THR A 37 35.09 -2.55 4.25
C THR A 37 35.66 -3.21 2.99
N THR A 38 36.07 -4.47 3.11
CA THR A 38 36.60 -5.24 1.96
C THR A 38 35.50 -5.49 0.92
N ALA A 39 34.31 -5.86 1.38
CA ALA A 39 33.15 -6.06 0.48
C ALA A 39 32.72 -4.76 -0.23
N ALA A 40 32.71 -3.64 0.48
CA ALA A 40 32.37 -2.33 -0.07
C ALA A 40 33.38 -1.88 -1.14
N ALA A 41 34.68 -2.08 -0.90
CA ALA A 41 35.72 -1.77 -1.86
C ALA A 41 35.59 -2.58 -3.17
N GLY A 42 35.13 -3.84 -3.07
CA GLY A 42 34.88 -4.68 -4.24
C GLY A 42 33.64 -4.29 -5.04
N LEU A 43 32.76 -3.45 -4.47
CA LEU A 43 31.49 -3.01 -5.07
C LEU A 43 31.50 -1.53 -5.48
N ASP A 44 32.64 -0.84 -5.32
CA ASP A 44 32.76 0.63 -5.53
C ASP A 44 31.71 1.42 -4.72
N VAL A 45 31.50 1.00 -3.46
CA VAL A 45 30.55 1.61 -2.52
C VAL A 45 31.35 2.30 -1.41
N ASP A 46 31.03 3.55 -1.15
CA ASP A 46 31.59 4.29 0.00
C ASP A 46 30.90 3.80 1.29
N LEU A 47 31.68 3.22 2.22
CA LEU A 47 31.17 2.65 3.45
C LEU A 47 31.73 3.43 4.65
N ASP A 48 30.82 4.12 5.36
CA ASP A 48 31.13 4.73 6.65
C ASP A 48 30.57 3.85 7.78
N ILE A 49 31.46 3.37 8.66
CA ILE A 49 31.11 2.52 9.79
C ILE A 49 31.36 3.29 11.07
N THR A 50 30.31 3.67 11.76
CA THR A 50 30.39 4.26 13.10
C THR A 50 30.05 3.21 14.15
N GLU A 51 30.95 3.01 15.11
CA GLU A 51 30.64 2.21 16.30
C GLU A 51 29.69 3.00 17.20
N LEU A 52 28.56 2.40 17.54
CA LEU A 52 27.63 2.96 18.53
C LEU A 52 28.07 2.45 19.90
N ASP A 53 28.23 3.36 20.87
CA ASP A 53 28.47 2.96 22.26
C ASP A 53 27.28 2.14 22.77
N ASP A 54 27.55 1.05 23.49
CA ASP A 54 26.57 0.12 24.08
C ASP A 54 25.55 0.81 25.04
N ALA A 55 25.73 2.08 25.31
CA ALA A 55 24.91 2.88 26.25
C ALA A 55 23.75 3.62 25.58
N VAL A 56 23.56 3.57 24.27
CA VAL A 56 22.39 4.16 23.63
C VAL A 56 21.27 3.15 23.66
N GLU A 57 20.50 3.12 24.77
CA GLU A 57 19.16 2.54 24.71
C GLU A 57 18.44 3.16 23.52
N PRO A 58 17.91 2.35 22.58
CA PRO A 58 17.11 2.89 21.50
C PRO A 58 15.98 3.70 22.16
N PRO A 59 15.77 4.96 21.74
CA PRO A 59 14.72 5.76 22.34
C PRO A 59 13.43 4.96 22.28
N ALA A 60 12.65 4.97 23.37
CA ALA A 60 11.33 4.34 23.48
C ALA A 60 10.30 4.90 22.48
N ALA A 61 10.71 5.73 21.55
CA ALA A 61 9.97 6.29 20.45
C ALA A 61 9.72 5.23 19.37
N GLY A 62 8.52 5.24 18.84
CA GLY A 62 7.90 4.24 17.98
C GLY A 62 8.79 3.56 16.94
N ARG A 63 8.36 2.38 16.54
CA ARG A 63 8.93 1.67 15.39
C ARG A 63 8.14 1.99 14.15
N HIS A 64 8.83 2.01 13.02
CA HIS A 64 8.24 2.30 11.72
C HIS A 64 8.65 1.25 10.69
N HIS A 65 7.76 0.96 9.76
CA HIS A 65 8.10 0.33 8.50
C HIS A 65 8.34 1.43 7.47
N VAL A 66 9.49 1.39 6.83
CA VAL A 66 9.83 2.27 5.72
C VAL A 66 9.99 1.39 4.48
N THR A 67 8.98 1.42 3.60
CA THR A 67 9.01 0.68 2.35
C THR A 67 9.61 1.57 1.27
N VAL A 68 10.71 1.13 0.67
CA VAL A 68 11.42 1.82 -0.41
C VAL A 68 11.29 1.00 -1.67
N LEU A 69 10.85 1.60 -2.77
CA LEU A 69 10.67 0.88 -4.04
C LEU A 69 10.97 1.78 -5.26
N GLY A 70 11.39 1.14 -6.34
CA GLY A 70 11.69 1.82 -7.59
C GLY A 70 12.25 0.91 -8.66
N THR A 71 12.22 1.35 -9.92
CA THR A 71 12.80 0.64 -11.06
C THR A 71 14.33 0.72 -11.09
N SER A 72 14.91 1.70 -10.39
CA SER A 72 16.34 1.99 -10.38
C SER A 72 16.85 2.23 -8.94
N LEU A 73 16.46 1.35 -8.01
CA LEU A 73 16.89 1.43 -6.63
C LEU A 73 18.31 0.89 -6.47
N GLY A 74 19.30 1.75 -6.75
CA GLY A 74 20.71 1.45 -6.63
C GLY A 74 21.29 1.80 -5.24
N PRO A 75 22.59 1.45 -4.99
CA PRO A 75 23.25 1.71 -3.72
C PRO A 75 23.24 3.19 -3.30
N ALA A 76 23.35 4.12 -4.25
CA ALA A 76 23.34 5.55 -3.98
C ALA A 76 21.98 6.03 -3.41
N ALA A 77 20.87 5.56 -4.00
CA ALA A 77 19.53 5.86 -3.51
C ALA A 77 19.31 5.29 -2.10
N PHE A 78 19.75 4.04 -1.89
CA PHE A 78 19.65 3.40 -0.56
C PHE A 78 20.49 4.15 0.50
N ALA A 79 21.70 4.57 0.15
CA ALA A 79 22.54 5.39 1.02
C ALA A 79 21.91 6.76 1.34
N GLY A 80 21.19 7.37 0.37
CA GLY A 80 20.41 8.59 0.59
C GLY A 80 19.34 8.37 1.64
N VAL A 81 18.53 7.32 1.49
CA VAL A 81 17.50 6.93 2.46
C VAL A 81 18.09 6.71 3.85
N ALA A 82 19.18 5.94 3.96
CA ALA A 82 19.83 5.65 5.23
C ALA A 82 20.34 6.94 5.92
N ARG A 83 20.96 7.87 5.18
CA ARG A 83 21.37 9.18 5.72
C ARG A 83 20.21 10.00 6.22
N ARG A 84 19.07 10.02 5.51
CA ARG A 84 17.87 10.73 5.96
C ARG A 84 17.30 10.13 7.23
N LEU A 85 17.21 8.81 7.31
CA LEU A 85 16.79 8.13 8.54
C LEU A 85 17.69 8.50 9.71
N ALA A 86 19.00 8.42 9.55
CA ALA A 86 19.96 8.79 10.58
C ALA A 86 19.82 10.27 11.02
N SER A 87 19.62 11.21 10.07
CA SER A 87 19.40 12.64 10.38
C SER A 87 18.12 12.89 11.16
N CYS A 88 17.14 12.00 11.07
CA CYS A 88 15.92 12.03 11.89
C CYS A 88 16.09 11.36 13.26
N GLY A 89 17.27 10.86 13.60
CA GLY A 89 17.51 10.10 14.83
C GLY A 89 16.91 8.70 14.79
N ALA A 90 16.74 8.16 13.60
CA ALA A 90 16.18 6.83 13.38
C ALA A 90 17.29 5.82 13.06
N ASN A 91 17.11 4.57 13.50
CA ASN A 91 18.02 3.46 13.27
C ASN A 91 17.35 2.32 12.50
N ILE A 92 18.03 1.75 11.52
CA ILE A 92 17.54 0.60 10.76
C ILE A 92 17.84 -0.67 11.55
N GLU A 93 16.80 -1.35 12.03
CA GLU A 93 16.92 -2.62 12.79
C GLU A 93 16.96 -3.83 11.85
N ARG A 94 16.22 -3.77 10.74
CA ARG A 94 16.11 -4.88 9.78
C ARG A 94 15.82 -4.37 8.38
N VAL A 95 16.40 -5.05 7.40
CA VAL A 95 16.13 -4.86 5.98
C VAL A 95 15.57 -6.16 5.42
N LEU A 96 14.40 -6.11 4.82
CA LEU A 96 13.79 -7.24 4.11
C LEU A 96 13.59 -6.85 2.65
N ARG A 97 14.15 -7.64 1.73
CA ARG A 97 13.86 -7.46 0.29
C ARG A 97 12.52 -8.06 -0.04
N LEU A 98 11.59 -7.24 -0.55
CA LEU A 98 10.26 -7.66 -0.96
C LEU A 98 10.20 -8.03 -2.46
N SER A 99 11.06 -7.42 -3.28
CA SER A 99 11.14 -7.71 -4.72
C SER A 99 12.50 -7.31 -5.28
N SER A 100 12.94 -7.99 -6.33
CA SER A 100 14.13 -7.64 -7.10
C SER A 100 13.82 -7.12 -8.50
N SER A 101 12.72 -7.53 -9.11
CA SER A 101 12.32 -7.19 -10.49
C SER A 101 10.81 -7.36 -10.67
N PRO A 102 10.14 -6.60 -11.53
CA PRO A 102 10.62 -5.43 -12.29
C PRO A 102 10.84 -4.18 -11.43
N LEU A 103 10.32 -4.17 -10.19
CA LEU A 103 10.56 -3.16 -9.18
C LEU A 103 11.42 -3.75 -8.08
N ALA A 104 12.55 -3.12 -7.76
CA ALA A 104 13.25 -3.41 -6.52
C ALA A 104 12.44 -2.80 -5.36
N SER A 105 12.20 -3.59 -4.31
CA SER A 105 11.48 -3.13 -3.12
C SER A 105 12.10 -3.71 -1.86
N TYR A 106 12.24 -2.85 -0.84
CA TYR A 106 12.75 -3.20 0.48
C TYR A 106 11.85 -2.64 1.57
N ASP A 107 11.59 -3.44 2.60
CA ASP A 107 10.95 -3.03 3.84
C ASP A 107 12.01 -2.89 4.94
N LEU A 108 12.17 -1.68 5.46
CA LEU A 108 13.07 -1.36 6.54
C LEU A 108 12.27 -1.27 7.84
N LEU A 109 12.58 -2.11 8.83
CA LEU A 109 12.10 -1.89 10.18
C LEU A 109 13.05 -0.89 10.84
N VAL A 110 12.49 0.23 11.27
CA VAL A 110 13.23 1.39 11.79
C VAL A 110 12.74 1.69 13.19
N SER A 111 13.68 1.96 14.12
CA SER A 111 13.37 2.46 15.47
C SER A 111 13.80 3.92 15.62
N GLY A 112 13.09 4.67 16.45
CA GLY A 112 13.34 6.09 16.67
C GLY A 112 12.80 6.98 15.55
N GLY A 113 13.05 8.28 15.68
CA GLY A 113 12.52 9.31 14.79
C GLY A 113 11.04 9.63 15.02
N ASP A 114 10.67 10.84 14.70
CA ASP A 114 9.27 11.28 14.66
C ASP A 114 8.65 10.94 13.31
N THR A 115 7.42 10.41 13.30
CA THR A 115 6.74 9.93 12.09
C THR A 115 6.58 11.01 11.03
N ASP A 116 6.17 12.22 11.42
CA ASP A 116 5.88 13.28 10.46
C ASP A 116 7.18 13.86 9.89
N ARG A 117 8.22 13.95 10.72
CA ARG A 117 9.55 14.32 10.28
C ARG A 117 10.14 13.28 9.33
N LEU A 118 10.00 11.99 9.64
CA LEU A 118 10.42 10.88 8.75
C LEU A 118 9.71 10.97 7.41
N ARG A 119 8.38 11.16 7.38
CA ARG A 119 7.60 11.34 6.16
C ARG A 119 8.11 12.51 5.34
N THR A 120 8.31 13.66 5.95
CA THR A 120 8.76 14.89 5.27
C THR A 120 10.16 14.73 4.66
N GLU A 121 11.12 14.25 5.44
CA GLU A 121 12.51 14.11 5.00
C GLU A 121 12.67 13.01 3.92
N LEU A 122 11.94 11.90 4.07
CA LEU A 122 11.98 10.81 3.11
C LEU A 122 11.19 11.13 1.83
N ALA A 123 10.14 11.95 1.90
CA ALA A 123 9.46 12.44 0.69
C ALA A 123 10.39 13.30 -0.18
N ALA A 124 11.21 14.15 0.44
CA ALA A 124 12.22 14.93 -0.28
C ALA A 124 13.27 14.03 -0.96
N GLU A 125 13.71 12.97 -0.27
CA GLU A 125 14.65 12.00 -0.83
C GLU A 125 14.02 11.18 -1.96
N ALA A 126 12.76 10.77 -1.82
CA ALA A 126 12.00 10.05 -2.84
C ALA A 126 11.98 10.82 -4.17
N VAL A 127 11.70 12.13 -4.10
CA VAL A 127 11.73 13.01 -5.28
C VAL A 127 13.13 13.11 -5.87
N ALA A 128 14.16 13.31 -5.03
CA ALA A 128 15.54 13.48 -5.47
C ALA A 128 16.07 12.22 -6.19
N GLN A 129 15.71 11.03 -5.70
CA GLN A 129 16.18 9.75 -6.23
C GLN A 129 15.23 9.12 -7.26
N ARG A 130 14.05 9.71 -7.48
CA ARG A 130 12.98 9.16 -8.34
C ARG A 130 12.57 7.74 -7.93
N ILE A 131 12.35 7.56 -6.65
CA ILE A 131 11.87 6.32 -6.03
C ILE A 131 10.62 6.64 -5.21
N ASP A 132 9.87 5.62 -4.83
CA ASP A 132 8.76 5.77 -3.91
C ASP A 132 9.18 5.32 -2.51
N ILE A 133 8.76 6.08 -1.50
CA ILE A 133 9.03 5.77 -0.09
C ILE A 133 7.74 5.95 0.70
N ALA A 134 7.35 4.91 1.45
CA ALA A 134 6.22 4.93 2.36
C ALA A 134 6.69 4.75 3.79
N VAL A 135 6.13 5.52 4.73
CA VAL A 135 6.44 5.45 6.16
C VAL A 135 5.16 5.12 6.93
N GLU A 136 5.14 3.96 7.57
CA GLU A 136 4.02 3.50 8.39
C GLU A 136 4.50 3.18 9.81
N ALA A 137 3.67 3.49 10.82
CA ALA A 137 3.93 3.02 12.17
C ALA A 137 3.89 1.48 12.24
N ALA A 138 4.89 0.88 12.89
CA ALA A 138 4.99 -0.58 13.06
C ALA A 138 4.00 -1.06 14.13
N THR A 139 2.72 -1.02 13.82
CA THR A 139 1.62 -1.43 14.71
C THR A 139 1.00 -2.75 14.27
N LEU A 140 0.17 -3.33 15.13
CA LEU A 140 -0.63 -4.51 14.78
C LEU A 140 -1.61 -4.22 13.64
N TRP A 141 -2.03 -2.98 13.46
CA TRP A 141 -2.99 -2.57 12.41
C TRP A 141 -2.47 -2.82 11.00
N ARG A 142 -1.16 -2.70 10.75
CA ARG A 142 -0.56 -3.05 9.44
C ARG A 142 -0.87 -4.49 9.03
N ARG A 143 -0.88 -5.42 10.00
CA ARG A 143 -1.18 -6.85 9.78
C ARG A 143 -2.66 -7.18 9.88
N ALA A 144 -3.46 -6.28 10.40
CA ALA A 144 -4.89 -6.47 10.65
C ALA A 144 -5.78 -5.93 9.52
N ARG A 145 -5.21 -5.42 8.43
CA ARG A 145 -5.96 -4.93 7.26
C ARG A 145 -6.77 -6.05 6.64
N ARG A 146 -8.01 -5.72 6.22
CA ARG A 146 -8.97 -6.71 5.73
C ARG A 146 -9.82 -6.21 4.58
N LEU A 147 -9.87 -4.90 4.32
CA LEU A 147 -10.63 -4.29 3.24
C LEU A 147 -9.73 -3.38 2.42
N VAL A 148 -9.72 -3.59 1.09
CA VAL A 148 -9.06 -2.71 0.12
C VAL A 148 -10.11 -2.14 -0.81
N VAL A 149 -10.20 -0.81 -0.90
CA VAL A 149 -11.11 -0.11 -1.82
C VAL A 149 -10.31 0.74 -2.79
N MET A 150 -10.61 0.61 -4.07
CA MET A 150 -9.87 1.31 -5.14
C MET A 150 -10.79 2.19 -5.97
N ASP A 151 -10.25 3.29 -6.48
CA ASP A 151 -10.83 3.95 -7.64
C ASP A 151 -10.70 3.05 -8.89
N VAL A 152 -11.48 3.35 -9.91
CA VAL A 152 -11.48 2.57 -11.17
C VAL A 152 -10.69 3.27 -12.24
N ASP A 153 -11.15 4.46 -12.67
CA ASP A 153 -10.54 5.19 -13.78
C ASP A 153 -9.11 5.63 -13.40
N SER A 154 -8.14 5.40 -14.29
CA SER A 154 -6.72 5.69 -14.07
C SER A 154 -6.06 5.00 -12.86
N THR A 155 -6.79 4.18 -12.10
CA THR A 155 -6.29 3.38 -10.96
C THR A 155 -6.42 1.87 -11.25
N LEU A 156 -7.60 1.27 -11.20
CA LEU A 156 -7.80 -0.16 -11.51
C LEU A 156 -7.70 -0.43 -13.01
N VAL A 157 -8.16 0.51 -13.83
CA VAL A 157 -8.09 0.47 -15.29
C VAL A 157 -7.24 1.63 -15.84
N GLN A 158 -6.74 1.45 -17.06
CA GLN A 158 -5.94 2.47 -17.74
C GLN A 158 -6.86 3.48 -18.43
N GLY A 159 -6.72 4.77 -18.08
CA GLY A 159 -7.45 5.89 -18.68
C GLY A 159 -8.86 6.07 -18.12
N GLU A 160 -9.61 6.96 -18.75
CA GLU A 160 -10.92 7.43 -18.32
C GLU A 160 -12.02 6.83 -19.20
N VAL A 161 -12.99 6.13 -18.59
CA VAL A 161 -14.10 5.50 -19.33
C VAL A 161 -14.96 6.54 -20.05
N ILE A 162 -15.17 7.72 -19.44
CA ILE A 162 -15.96 8.79 -20.06
C ILE A 162 -15.33 9.34 -21.35
N GLU A 163 -14.00 9.39 -21.42
CA GLU A 163 -13.28 9.80 -22.64
C GLU A 163 -13.38 8.73 -23.73
N MET A 164 -13.34 7.44 -23.37
CA MET A 164 -13.55 6.35 -24.31
C MET A 164 -14.96 6.39 -24.91
N LEU A 165 -15.98 6.70 -24.09
CA LEU A 165 -17.36 6.90 -24.55
C LEU A 165 -17.50 8.14 -25.43
N ALA A 166 -16.82 9.23 -25.07
CA ALA A 166 -16.81 10.47 -25.84
C ALA A 166 -16.17 10.28 -27.22
N ALA A 167 -15.10 9.47 -27.32
CA ALA A 167 -14.50 9.11 -28.58
C ALA A 167 -15.46 8.34 -29.49
N GLU A 168 -16.27 7.41 -28.94
CA GLU A 168 -17.31 6.70 -29.69
C GLU A 168 -18.48 7.64 -30.10
N ALA A 169 -18.79 8.62 -29.26
CA ALA A 169 -19.82 9.63 -29.57
C ALA A 169 -19.32 10.74 -30.53
N GLY A 170 -18.01 10.81 -30.80
CA GLY A 170 -17.40 11.85 -31.61
C GLY A 170 -17.34 13.23 -30.94
N CYS A 171 -17.41 13.29 -29.60
CA CYS A 171 -17.44 14.52 -28.80
C CYS A 171 -16.26 14.61 -27.78
N LEU A 172 -15.12 13.97 -28.08
CA LEU A 172 -13.97 13.94 -27.18
C LEU A 172 -13.45 15.34 -26.85
N ASP A 173 -13.35 16.23 -27.84
CA ASP A 173 -12.86 17.61 -27.65
C ASP A 173 -13.80 18.43 -26.76
N GLU A 174 -15.12 18.19 -26.86
CA GLU A 174 -16.12 18.83 -26.01
C GLU A 174 -15.99 18.37 -24.56
N VAL A 175 -15.86 17.07 -24.35
CA VAL A 175 -15.65 16.47 -23.03
C VAL A 175 -14.35 16.98 -22.40
N ALA A 176 -13.25 17.07 -23.18
CA ALA A 176 -11.98 17.61 -22.70
C ALA A 176 -12.12 19.06 -22.21
N ARG A 177 -12.83 19.92 -22.98
CA ARG A 177 -13.09 21.33 -22.58
C ARG A 177 -13.88 21.43 -21.26
N VAL A 178 -14.89 20.58 -21.05
CA VAL A 178 -15.64 20.55 -19.78
C VAL A 178 -14.74 20.10 -18.63
N THR A 179 -13.86 19.12 -18.88
CA THR A 179 -12.88 18.64 -17.88
C THR A 179 -11.89 19.75 -17.52
N GLU A 180 -11.37 20.50 -18.49
CA GLU A 180 -10.49 21.64 -18.25
C GLU A 180 -11.16 22.74 -17.42
N ALA A 181 -12.42 23.09 -17.73
CA ALA A 181 -13.20 24.07 -16.96
C ALA A 181 -13.39 23.61 -15.49
N ALA A 182 -13.66 22.32 -15.27
CA ALA A 182 -13.77 21.77 -13.93
C ALA A 182 -12.41 21.81 -13.19
N MET A 183 -11.31 21.50 -13.87
CA MET A 183 -9.96 21.59 -13.29
C MET A 183 -9.55 23.04 -12.98
N ALA A 184 -10.07 24.02 -13.71
CA ALA A 184 -9.90 25.44 -13.42
C ALA A 184 -10.79 25.93 -12.26
N GLY A 185 -11.69 25.09 -11.74
CA GLY A 185 -12.61 25.43 -10.65
C GLY A 185 -13.86 26.19 -11.09
N GLU A 186 -14.14 26.24 -12.39
CA GLU A 186 -15.34 26.88 -12.96
C GLU A 186 -16.61 26.05 -12.77
N LEU A 187 -16.46 24.73 -12.63
CA LEU A 187 -17.52 23.76 -12.39
C LEU A 187 -17.18 22.89 -11.18
N ASP A 188 -18.20 22.57 -10.39
CA ASP A 188 -18.06 21.51 -9.39
C ASP A 188 -18.06 20.12 -10.06
N PHE A 189 -17.75 19.07 -9.28
CA PHE A 189 -17.63 17.71 -9.80
C PHE A 189 -18.94 17.21 -10.41
N GLU A 190 -20.07 17.42 -9.73
CA GLU A 190 -21.39 16.95 -10.19
C GLU A 190 -21.82 17.67 -11.47
N ALA A 191 -21.70 19.00 -11.52
CA ALA A 191 -22.00 19.78 -12.71
C ALA A 191 -21.14 19.37 -13.91
N SER A 192 -19.84 19.16 -13.69
CA SER A 192 -18.90 18.67 -14.71
C SER A 192 -19.28 17.28 -15.21
N LEU A 193 -19.58 16.33 -14.31
CA LEU A 193 -19.97 14.98 -14.71
C LEU A 193 -21.26 15.01 -15.54
N ARG A 194 -22.30 15.74 -15.08
CA ARG A 194 -23.57 15.86 -15.78
C ARG A 194 -23.42 16.52 -17.15
N ALA A 195 -22.58 17.56 -17.27
CA ALA A 195 -22.29 18.21 -18.54
C ALA A 195 -21.59 17.28 -19.54
N ARG A 196 -20.59 16.49 -19.06
CA ARG A 196 -19.91 15.50 -19.91
C ARG A 196 -20.84 14.36 -20.33
N VAL A 197 -21.70 13.86 -19.43
CA VAL A 197 -22.67 12.81 -19.74
C VAL A 197 -23.74 13.31 -20.72
N ALA A 198 -24.18 14.57 -20.63
CA ALA A 198 -25.12 15.15 -21.58
C ALA A 198 -24.60 15.13 -23.03
N LEU A 199 -23.28 15.26 -23.24
CA LEU A 199 -22.67 15.14 -24.55
C LEU A 199 -22.76 13.72 -25.16
N LEU A 200 -23.04 12.71 -24.35
CA LEU A 200 -23.22 11.31 -24.76
C LEU A 200 -24.69 10.99 -25.16
N GLU A 201 -25.60 11.96 -25.17
CA GLU A 201 -26.99 11.75 -25.55
C GLU A 201 -27.10 11.12 -26.94
N GLY A 202 -27.95 10.09 -27.07
CA GLY A 202 -28.16 9.38 -28.33
C GLY A 202 -27.13 8.29 -28.64
N LEU A 203 -26.03 8.15 -27.86
CA LEU A 203 -25.06 7.07 -28.04
C LEU A 203 -25.73 5.70 -27.84
N PRO A 204 -25.66 4.76 -28.81
CA PRO A 204 -26.27 3.44 -28.65
C PRO A 204 -25.56 2.62 -27.57
N VAL A 205 -26.32 1.78 -26.84
CA VAL A 205 -25.74 0.87 -25.80
C VAL A 205 -24.67 -0.05 -26.37
N THR A 206 -24.77 -0.43 -27.64
CA THR A 206 -23.74 -1.22 -28.33
C THR A 206 -22.37 -0.54 -28.39
N ALA A 207 -22.32 0.81 -28.40
CA ALA A 207 -21.07 1.54 -28.30
C ALA A 207 -20.49 1.48 -26.87
N VAL A 208 -21.36 1.46 -25.85
CA VAL A 208 -20.94 1.23 -24.46
C VAL A 208 -20.33 -0.18 -24.33
N ASP A 209 -20.94 -1.19 -24.92
CA ASP A 209 -20.40 -2.57 -24.95
C ASP A 209 -19.04 -2.63 -25.67
N ALA A 210 -18.88 -1.89 -26.76
CA ALA A 210 -17.62 -1.78 -27.47
C ALA A 210 -16.51 -1.13 -26.61
N VAL A 211 -16.85 -0.12 -25.81
CA VAL A 211 -15.92 0.51 -24.85
C VAL A 211 -15.55 -0.50 -23.77
N ARG A 212 -16.51 -1.21 -23.18
CA ARG A 212 -16.27 -2.27 -22.19
C ARG A 212 -15.23 -3.28 -22.67
N GLY A 213 -15.34 -3.74 -23.90
CA GLY A 213 -14.40 -4.70 -24.51
C GLY A 213 -12.97 -4.12 -24.73
N ARG A 214 -12.81 -2.80 -24.65
CA ARG A 214 -11.51 -2.12 -24.84
C ARG A 214 -10.85 -1.66 -23.54
N VAL A 215 -11.60 -1.66 -22.44
CA VAL A 215 -11.04 -1.33 -21.12
C VAL A 215 -9.88 -2.26 -20.80
N ARG A 216 -8.77 -1.70 -20.38
CA ARG A 216 -7.56 -2.43 -20.02
C ARG A 216 -7.30 -2.28 -18.54
N LEU A 217 -7.10 -3.38 -17.84
CA LEU A 217 -6.63 -3.35 -16.46
C LEU A 217 -5.25 -2.72 -16.36
N THR A 218 -5.02 -1.99 -15.28
CA THR A 218 -3.68 -1.55 -14.90
C THR A 218 -2.78 -2.77 -14.69
N PRO A 219 -1.51 -2.74 -15.17
CA PRO A 219 -0.58 -3.83 -14.94
C PRO A 219 -0.52 -4.20 -13.45
N GLY A 220 -0.56 -5.50 -13.16
CA GLY A 220 -0.57 -6.01 -11.78
C GLY A 220 -1.94 -6.03 -11.09
N ALA A 221 -3.00 -5.41 -11.65
CA ALA A 221 -4.32 -5.36 -11.02
C ALA A 221 -4.90 -6.76 -10.69
N ARG A 222 -4.84 -7.70 -11.65
CA ARG A 222 -5.27 -9.09 -11.39
C ARG A 222 -4.46 -9.77 -10.30
N THR A 223 -3.15 -9.58 -10.31
CA THR A 223 -2.24 -10.14 -9.30
C THR A 223 -2.57 -9.57 -7.93
N LEU A 224 -2.78 -8.25 -7.83
CA LEU A 224 -3.18 -7.59 -6.58
C LEU A 224 -4.49 -8.21 -6.05
N VAL A 225 -5.57 -8.17 -6.82
CA VAL A 225 -6.89 -8.62 -6.38
C VAL A 225 -6.86 -10.11 -6.01
N ARG A 226 -6.29 -10.98 -6.86
CA ARG A 226 -6.16 -12.41 -6.59
C ARG A 226 -5.40 -12.69 -5.30
N THR A 227 -4.28 -12.00 -5.07
CA THR A 227 -3.46 -12.17 -3.86
C THR A 227 -4.21 -11.70 -2.62
N LEU A 228 -4.88 -10.54 -2.68
CA LEU A 228 -5.69 -10.04 -1.58
C LEU A 228 -6.84 -11.00 -1.23
N LYS A 229 -7.57 -11.49 -2.24
CA LYS A 229 -8.65 -12.47 -2.03
C LYS A 229 -8.13 -13.77 -1.43
N ARG A 230 -6.98 -14.28 -1.88
CA ARG A 230 -6.32 -15.46 -1.31
C ARG A 230 -5.97 -15.29 0.17
N LEU A 231 -5.60 -14.07 0.57
CA LEU A 231 -5.30 -13.71 1.96
C LEU A 231 -6.55 -13.38 2.79
N GLY A 232 -7.75 -13.50 2.22
CA GLY A 232 -9.02 -13.25 2.90
C GLY A 232 -9.37 -11.78 3.06
N TYR A 233 -8.82 -10.90 2.22
CA TYR A 233 -9.28 -9.51 2.16
C TYR A 233 -10.58 -9.42 1.38
N ALA A 234 -11.48 -8.53 1.83
CA ALA A 234 -12.53 -7.98 0.99
C ALA A 234 -11.92 -6.92 0.06
N VAL A 235 -12.36 -6.91 -1.19
CA VAL A 235 -11.88 -5.96 -2.20
C VAL A 235 -13.06 -5.28 -2.86
N GLY A 236 -13.05 -3.95 -2.88
CA GLY A 236 -14.12 -3.15 -3.47
C GLY A 236 -13.60 -2.06 -4.41
N VAL A 237 -14.52 -1.49 -5.19
CA VAL A 237 -14.25 -0.34 -6.06
C VAL A 237 -15.29 0.74 -5.84
N VAL A 238 -14.86 2.00 -5.91
CA VAL A 238 -15.73 3.18 -5.86
C VAL A 238 -15.31 4.15 -6.95
N SER A 239 -16.19 4.38 -7.93
CA SER A 239 -15.85 5.12 -9.14
C SER A 239 -16.77 6.31 -9.40
N GLY A 240 -16.18 7.42 -9.83
CA GLY A 240 -16.88 8.51 -10.51
C GLY A 240 -17.32 8.16 -11.94
N GLY A 241 -16.87 7.01 -12.46
CA GLY A 241 -17.30 6.43 -13.74
C GLY A 241 -18.64 5.69 -13.65
N PHE A 242 -18.81 4.61 -14.43
CA PHE A 242 -20.15 4.09 -14.69
C PHE A 242 -20.30 2.59 -14.39
N THR A 243 -21.45 2.20 -13.82
CA THR A 243 -21.84 0.81 -13.53
C THR A 243 -21.73 -0.08 -14.78
N ALA A 244 -22.02 0.47 -15.95
CA ALA A 244 -21.87 -0.24 -17.22
C ALA A 244 -20.49 -0.85 -17.46
N VAL A 245 -19.44 -0.37 -16.79
CA VAL A 245 -18.08 -0.92 -16.85
C VAL A 245 -17.70 -1.58 -15.55
N THR A 246 -18.05 -0.99 -14.39
CA THR A 246 -17.64 -1.55 -13.09
C THR A 246 -18.26 -2.91 -12.83
N ASP A 247 -19.48 -3.18 -13.30
CA ASP A 247 -20.16 -4.47 -13.10
C ASP A 247 -19.39 -5.63 -13.75
N ASP A 248 -18.81 -5.41 -14.94
CA ASP A 248 -17.96 -6.41 -15.58
C ASP A 248 -16.66 -6.65 -14.84
N LEU A 249 -16.05 -5.57 -14.31
CA LEU A 249 -14.83 -5.67 -13.49
C LEU A 249 -15.10 -6.43 -12.19
N VAL A 250 -16.25 -6.20 -11.56
CA VAL A 250 -16.70 -6.94 -10.37
C VAL A 250 -16.78 -8.44 -10.68
N ALA A 251 -17.44 -8.81 -11.78
CA ALA A 251 -17.61 -10.20 -12.18
C ALA A 251 -16.27 -10.85 -12.57
N ASP A 252 -15.43 -10.14 -13.33
CA ASP A 252 -14.17 -10.67 -13.86
C ASP A 252 -13.09 -10.85 -12.79
N LEU A 253 -13.03 -9.93 -11.82
CA LEU A 253 -12.04 -9.93 -10.74
C LEU A 253 -12.55 -10.57 -9.44
N GLY A 254 -13.83 -10.84 -9.30
CA GLY A 254 -14.46 -11.37 -8.09
C GLY A 254 -14.42 -10.36 -6.93
N LEU A 255 -14.75 -9.09 -7.23
CA LEU A 255 -14.78 -8.03 -6.22
C LEU A 255 -16.02 -8.20 -5.32
N ASP A 256 -15.91 -7.78 -4.06
CA ASP A 256 -16.97 -7.96 -3.06
C ASP A 256 -17.93 -6.77 -3.03
N HIS A 257 -17.42 -5.57 -3.33
CA HIS A 257 -18.18 -4.32 -3.26
C HIS A 257 -17.95 -3.46 -4.49
N SER A 258 -18.98 -2.72 -4.93
CA SER A 258 -18.85 -1.70 -5.96
C SER A 258 -19.84 -0.57 -5.77
N LEU A 259 -19.41 0.63 -6.13
CA LEU A 259 -20.27 1.80 -6.25
C LEU A 259 -19.80 2.65 -7.42
N ALA A 260 -20.72 2.98 -8.35
CA ALA A 260 -20.45 3.85 -9.49
C ALA A 260 -21.72 4.56 -9.93
N ASN A 261 -21.59 5.55 -10.81
CA ASN A 261 -22.75 6.24 -11.37
C ASN A 261 -23.47 5.37 -12.40
N THR A 262 -24.77 5.55 -12.54
CA THR A 262 -25.55 4.80 -13.53
C THR A 262 -26.00 5.73 -14.65
N LEU A 263 -25.68 5.38 -15.90
CA LEU A 263 -26.16 6.07 -17.08
C LEU A 263 -27.61 5.69 -17.36
N GLU A 264 -28.45 6.70 -17.62
CA GLU A 264 -29.83 6.46 -18.00
C GLU A 264 -29.92 6.01 -19.47
N VAL A 265 -30.67 4.92 -19.70
CA VAL A 265 -30.88 4.33 -21.02
C VAL A 265 -32.38 4.36 -21.37
N ALA A 266 -32.74 4.84 -22.55
CA ALA A 266 -34.07 4.75 -23.11
C ALA A 266 -33.98 4.35 -24.58
N GLY A 267 -34.84 3.42 -25.01
CA GLY A 267 -34.89 2.97 -26.42
C GLY A 267 -33.53 2.41 -26.94
N GLY A 268 -32.70 1.81 -26.08
CA GLY A 268 -31.38 1.27 -26.46
C GLY A 268 -30.29 2.35 -26.68
N ARG A 269 -30.52 3.58 -26.20
CA ARG A 269 -29.58 4.70 -26.31
C ARG A 269 -29.42 5.40 -24.97
N LEU A 270 -28.27 6.02 -24.74
CA LEU A 270 -28.07 6.91 -23.61
C LEU A 270 -28.94 8.16 -23.75
N THR A 271 -29.54 8.61 -22.63
CA THR A 271 -30.35 9.82 -22.59
C THR A 271 -29.54 11.08 -22.28
N GLY A 272 -28.23 10.95 -22.07
CA GLY A 272 -27.39 12.05 -21.59
C GLY A 272 -27.57 12.36 -20.10
N ARG A 273 -28.18 11.47 -19.31
CA ARG A 273 -28.42 11.68 -17.87
C ARG A 273 -27.81 10.60 -17.00
N VAL A 274 -27.48 10.98 -15.75
CA VAL A 274 -27.07 10.09 -14.66
C VAL A 274 -28.29 9.83 -13.78
N VAL A 275 -28.51 8.58 -13.41
CA VAL A 275 -29.58 8.15 -12.49
C VAL A 275 -29.08 8.20 -11.06
N GLY A 276 -29.88 8.78 -10.16
CA GLY A 276 -29.59 8.83 -8.73
C GLY A 276 -28.53 9.88 -8.34
N PRO A 277 -28.03 9.79 -7.10
CA PRO A 277 -26.98 10.67 -6.60
C PRO A 277 -25.65 10.37 -7.29
N VAL A 278 -24.86 11.43 -7.52
CA VAL A 278 -23.52 11.31 -8.12
C VAL A 278 -22.53 10.81 -7.09
N VAL A 279 -21.65 9.91 -7.53
CA VAL A 279 -20.51 9.45 -6.73
C VAL A 279 -19.39 10.49 -6.83
N ASP A 280 -19.43 11.44 -5.93
CA ASP A 280 -18.45 12.50 -5.77
C ASP A 280 -17.37 12.12 -4.73
N ARG A 281 -16.51 13.07 -4.42
CA ARG A 281 -15.43 12.94 -3.44
C ARG A 281 -15.95 12.51 -2.05
N ALA A 282 -17.00 13.16 -1.54
CA ALA A 282 -17.57 12.84 -0.23
C ALA A 282 -18.22 11.45 -0.24
N ARG A 283 -18.96 11.14 -1.32
CA ARG A 283 -19.60 9.83 -1.48
C ARG A 283 -18.60 8.67 -1.56
N LYS A 284 -17.40 8.88 -2.15
CA LYS A 284 -16.33 7.88 -2.13
C LYS A 284 -15.89 7.54 -0.69
N ALA A 285 -15.71 8.54 0.15
CA ALA A 285 -15.36 8.32 1.56
C ALA A 285 -16.48 7.66 2.37
N GLU A 286 -17.74 8.00 2.08
CA GLU A 286 -18.90 7.34 2.68
C GLU A 286 -18.97 5.87 2.28
N ALA A 287 -18.79 5.55 1.00
CA ALA A 287 -18.78 4.19 0.49
C ALA A 287 -17.71 3.33 1.16
N LEU A 288 -16.50 3.86 1.37
CA LEU A 288 -15.46 3.16 2.13
C LEU A 288 -15.94 2.80 3.56
N ARG A 289 -16.61 3.74 4.25
CA ARG A 289 -17.16 3.48 5.59
C ARG A 289 -18.30 2.46 5.58
N GLU A 290 -19.18 2.53 4.58
CA GLU A 290 -20.27 1.57 4.38
C GLU A 290 -19.71 0.15 4.15
N PHE A 291 -18.73 0.01 3.25
CA PHE A 291 -18.08 -1.28 2.98
C PHE A 291 -17.34 -1.81 4.23
N ALA A 292 -16.66 -0.94 4.97
CA ALA A 292 -16.02 -1.32 6.24
C ALA A 292 -17.05 -1.83 7.26
N ALA A 293 -18.21 -1.18 7.36
CA ALA A 293 -19.29 -1.61 8.23
C ALA A 293 -19.89 -2.96 7.82
N LEU A 294 -20.08 -3.19 6.51
CA LEU A 294 -20.56 -4.47 5.96
C LEU A 294 -19.60 -5.61 6.27
N GLU A 295 -18.29 -5.37 6.17
CA GLU A 295 -17.26 -6.35 6.48
C GLU A 295 -16.95 -6.48 7.99
N GLY A 296 -17.59 -5.66 8.83
CA GLY A 296 -17.36 -5.67 10.28
C GLY A 296 -15.93 -5.25 10.68
N VAL A 297 -15.27 -4.42 9.86
CA VAL A 297 -13.90 -3.96 10.10
C VAL A 297 -13.89 -2.49 10.50
N THR A 298 -12.86 -2.08 11.25
CA THR A 298 -12.64 -0.67 11.60
C THR A 298 -11.91 0.06 10.47
N MET A 299 -12.00 1.39 10.43
CA MET A 299 -11.29 2.19 9.43
C MET A 299 -9.77 1.97 9.45
N ALA A 300 -9.18 1.71 10.61
CA ALA A 300 -7.76 1.35 10.73
C ALA A 300 -7.38 0.05 9.98
N GLN A 301 -8.36 -0.79 9.64
CA GLN A 301 -8.17 -2.04 8.90
C GLN A 301 -8.43 -1.89 7.40
N THR A 302 -8.69 -0.68 6.93
CA THR A 302 -8.96 -0.39 5.51
C THR A 302 -7.73 0.14 4.79
N VAL A 303 -7.69 -0.08 3.48
CA VAL A 303 -6.75 0.53 2.54
C VAL A 303 -7.57 1.19 1.45
N ALA A 304 -7.26 2.43 1.11
CA ALA A 304 -7.84 3.12 -0.04
C ALA A 304 -6.76 3.42 -1.07
N ILE A 305 -7.09 3.29 -2.36
CA ILE A 305 -6.17 3.52 -3.47
C ILE A 305 -6.87 4.41 -4.49
N GLY A 306 -6.21 5.50 -4.93
CA GLY A 306 -6.75 6.40 -5.94
C GLY A 306 -5.69 7.32 -6.51
N ASP A 307 -5.98 7.98 -7.64
CA ASP A 307 -5.05 8.85 -8.36
C ASP A 307 -5.50 10.31 -8.40
N GLY A 308 -6.79 10.58 -8.16
CA GLY A 308 -7.43 11.86 -8.38
C GLY A 308 -7.72 12.67 -7.12
N ALA A 309 -7.98 13.96 -7.30
CA ALA A 309 -8.42 14.84 -6.20
C ALA A 309 -9.80 14.43 -5.63
N ASN A 310 -10.59 13.70 -6.42
CA ASN A 310 -11.86 13.10 -6.01
C ASN A 310 -11.70 11.91 -5.05
N ASP A 311 -10.47 11.43 -4.83
CA ASP A 311 -10.17 10.34 -3.91
C ASP A 311 -9.69 10.82 -2.54
N LEU A 312 -9.30 12.08 -2.42
CA LEU A 312 -8.63 12.61 -1.23
C LEU A 312 -9.35 12.31 0.08
N ASP A 313 -10.69 12.42 0.13
CA ASP A 313 -11.46 12.15 1.35
C ASP A 313 -11.51 10.65 1.66
N MET A 314 -11.54 9.80 0.62
CA MET A 314 -11.48 8.35 0.76
C MET A 314 -10.09 7.92 1.25
N LEU A 315 -9.02 8.48 0.66
CA LEU A 315 -7.64 8.22 1.08
C LEU A 315 -7.41 8.64 2.53
N ALA A 316 -7.85 9.85 2.91
CA ALA A 316 -7.72 10.38 4.26
C ALA A 316 -8.55 9.61 5.32
N ALA A 317 -9.67 9.00 4.92
CA ALA A 317 -10.53 8.24 5.82
C ALA A 317 -9.99 6.82 6.09
N ALA A 318 -9.16 6.28 5.22
CA ALA A 318 -8.64 4.92 5.33
C ALA A 318 -7.56 4.78 6.42
N GLY A 319 -7.32 3.55 6.86
CA GLY A 319 -6.19 3.21 7.72
C GLY A 319 -4.83 3.29 6.98
N LEU A 320 -4.87 3.21 5.64
CA LEU A 320 -3.76 3.52 4.74
C LEU A 320 -4.31 4.06 3.43
N GLY A 321 -4.08 5.34 3.16
CA GLY A 321 -4.38 5.97 1.88
C GLY A 321 -3.17 5.92 0.93
N ILE A 322 -3.36 5.37 -0.26
CA ILE A 322 -2.31 5.20 -1.26
C ILE A 322 -2.64 6.01 -2.51
N ALA A 323 -1.80 6.99 -2.83
CA ALA A 323 -1.84 7.72 -4.08
C ALA A 323 -1.12 6.92 -5.18
N PHE A 324 -1.86 6.43 -6.18
CA PHE A 324 -1.33 5.61 -7.27
C PHE A 324 -1.22 6.43 -8.55
N ASN A 325 0.00 6.59 -9.09
CA ASN A 325 0.30 7.40 -10.27
C ASN A 325 -0.34 8.81 -10.24
N ALA A 326 -0.52 9.34 -9.04
CA ALA A 326 -1.29 10.53 -8.78
C ALA A 326 -0.53 11.83 -9.03
N LYS A 327 -1.27 12.92 -9.19
CA LYS A 327 -0.72 14.28 -9.23
C LYS A 327 -0.12 14.67 -7.87
N ALA A 328 0.79 15.66 -7.86
CA ALA A 328 1.52 16.08 -6.68
C ALA A 328 0.62 16.34 -5.46
N VAL A 329 -0.49 17.06 -5.64
CA VAL A 329 -1.43 17.39 -4.56
C VAL A 329 -2.04 16.15 -3.87
N VAL A 330 -2.26 15.06 -4.61
CA VAL A 330 -2.80 13.81 -4.05
C VAL A 330 -1.69 13.03 -3.36
N ARG A 331 -0.48 13.00 -3.97
CA ARG A 331 0.70 12.35 -3.39
C ARG A 331 1.12 12.96 -2.05
N GLU A 332 1.00 14.28 -1.91
CA GLU A 332 1.33 15.00 -0.67
C GLU A 332 0.31 14.77 0.44
N ALA A 333 -0.95 14.49 0.07
CA ALA A 333 -2.04 14.30 1.03
C ALA A 333 -2.22 12.84 1.48
N ALA A 334 -1.68 11.88 0.73
CA ALA A 334 -1.81 10.45 1.04
C ALA A 334 -0.73 9.96 2.02
N ASP A 335 -0.99 8.85 2.71
CA ASP A 335 -0.01 8.21 3.60
C ASP A 335 1.16 7.60 2.83
N ALA A 336 0.92 7.12 1.61
CA ALA A 336 1.91 6.55 0.73
C ALA A 336 1.64 6.95 -0.73
N ALA A 337 2.70 7.01 -1.54
CA ALA A 337 2.59 7.24 -2.97
C ALA A 337 3.33 6.15 -3.74
N LEU A 338 2.72 5.69 -4.83
CA LEU A 338 3.28 4.75 -5.79
C LEU A 338 3.28 5.40 -7.17
N SER A 339 4.47 5.60 -7.75
CA SER A 339 4.67 6.18 -9.08
C SER A 339 5.01 5.12 -10.13
N ALA A 340 5.16 3.87 -9.71
CA ALA A 340 5.39 2.74 -10.61
C ALA A 340 4.08 2.32 -11.30
N PRO A 341 4.12 1.91 -12.58
CA PRO A 341 2.92 1.59 -13.34
C PRO A 341 2.32 0.21 -13.01
N PHE A 342 2.66 -0.36 -11.86
CA PHE A 342 2.26 -1.70 -11.44
C PHE A 342 1.41 -1.62 -10.17
N LEU A 343 0.12 -1.93 -10.28
CA LEU A 343 -0.82 -1.83 -9.15
C LEU A 343 -0.51 -2.88 -8.06
N ASP A 344 0.07 -4.02 -8.41
CA ASP A 344 0.52 -5.04 -7.44
C ASP A 344 1.69 -4.57 -6.56
N ALA A 345 2.30 -3.41 -6.84
CA ALA A 345 3.26 -2.79 -5.93
C ALA A 345 2.64 -2.42 -4.55
N VAL A 346 1.31 -2.29 -4.48
CA VAL A 346 0.57 -2.16 -3.22
C VAL A 346 0.86 -3.32 -2.26
N LEU A 347 1.09 -4.53 -2.76
CA LEU A 347 1.43 -5.69 -1.94
C LEU A 347 2.71 -5.47 -1.12
N PHE A 348 3.66 -4.71 -1.65
CA PHE A 348 4.90 -4.38 -0.93
C PHE A 348 4.64 -3.46 0.26
N LEU A 349 3.70 -2.50 0.13
CA LEU A 349 3.28 -1.66 1.25
C LEU A 349 2.58 -2.50 2.35
N LEU A 350 1.94 -3.58 1.97
CA LEU A 350 1.35 -4.54 2.91
C LEU A 350 2.39 -5.54 3.47
N GLY A 351 3.65 -5.45 3.02
CA GLY A 351 4.75 -6.31 3.47
C GLY A 351 4.75 -7.70 2.86
N ILE A 352 4.09 -7.88 1.71
CA ILE A 352 3.96 -9.18 1.01
C ILE A 352 5.05 -9.29 -0.06
N PRO A 353 6.00 -10.22 0.07
CA PRO A 353 7.07 -10.40 -0.90
C PRO A 353 6.57 -10.96 -2.23
N ARG A 354 7.17 -10.54 -3.32
CA ARG A 354 6.86 -11.05 -4.67
C ARG A 354 7.06 -12.56 -4.78
N GLU A 355 8.11 -13.07 -4.17
CA GLU A 355 8.43 -14.51 -4.20
C GLU A 355 7.29 -15.36 -3.60
N GLU A 356 6.61 -14.87 -2.54
CA GLU A 356 5.46 -15.54 -1.95
C GLU A 356 4.24 -15.53 -2.89
N VAL A 357 4.02 -14.41 -3.60
CA VAL A 357 2.95 -14.28 -4.58
C VAL A 357 3.17 -15.24 -5.75
N GLU A 358 4.38 -15.26 -6.30
CA GLU A 358 4.75 -16.14 -7.43
C GLU A 358 4.69 -17.63 -7.05
N ALA A 359 5.14 -17.97 -5.83
CA ALA A 359 5.05 -19.36 -5.31
C ALA A 359 3.59 -19.80 -5.15
N ALA A 360 2.71 -18.92 -4.66
CA ALA A 360 1.29 -19.19 -4.52
C ALA A 360 0.60 -19.31 -5.89
N ASP A 361 0.96 -18.50 -6.87
CA ASP A 361 0.43 -18.58 -8.24
C ASP A 361 0.88 -19.87 -8.94
N ALA A 362 2.13 -20.29 -8.74
CA ALA A 362 2.63 -21.55 -9.26
C ALA A 362 1.92 -22.76 -8.64
N ALA A 363 1.61 -22.71 -7.35
CA ALA A 363 0.87 -23.76 -6.66
C ALA A 363 -0.57 -23.90 -7.20
N ASP A 364 -1.26 -22.80 -7.44
CA ASP A 364 -2.61 -22.82 -8.03
C ASP A 364 -2.61 -23.39 -9.46
N ALA A 365 -1.57 -23.07 -10.25
CA ALA A 365 -1.43 -23.57 -11.61
C ALA A 365 -1.23 -25.11 -11.67
N LEU A 366 -0.67 -25.71 -10.61
CA LEU A 366 -0.49 -27.15 -10.50
C LEU A 366 -1.77 -27.90 -10.08
N GLY A 367 -2.82 -27.17 -9.64
CA GLY A 367 -4.05 -27.73 -9.10
C GLY A 367 -3.86 -28.35 -7.70
N PRO A 368 -4.95 -28.77 -7.03
CA PRO A 368 -4.85 -29.43 -5.73
C PRO A 368 -4.01 -30.70 -5.87
N ALA A 369 -2.97 -30.83 -5.03
CA ALA A 369 -2.17 -32.05 -4.99
C ALA A 369 -3.08 -33.26 -4.77
N ALA A 370 -2.94 -34.28 -5.62
CA ALA A 370 -3.66 -35.53 -5.44
C ALA A 370 -3.40 -36.04 -4.01
N PRO A 371 -4.43 -36.46 -3.26
CA PRO A 371 -4.24 -36.94 -1.90
C PRO A 371 -3.21 -38.06 -1.91
N SER A 372 -2.16 -37.93 -1.10
CA SER A 372 -1.13 -38.96 -0.98
C SER A 372 -1.80 -40.30 -0.62
N PRO A 373 -1.52 -41.40 -1.34
CA PRO A 373 -2.06 -42.68 -0.96
C PRO A 373 -1.44 -43.09 0.37
N GLY A 374 -2.17 -42.91 1.48
CA GLY A 374 -1.70 -43.35 2.78
C GLY A 374 -2.18 -42.60 4.03
N SER A 375 -2.88 -41.48 3.96
CA SER A 375 -3.45 -40.88 5.17
C SER A 375 -4.83 -41.44 5.48
N GLY A 376 -4.88 -42.63 6.07
CA GLY A 376 -6.08 -43.15 6.68
C GLY A 376 -6.51 -42.22 7.83
N VAL A 377 -7.62 -41.51 7.65
CA VAL A 377 -8.27 -40.73 8.71
C VAL A 377 -8.70 -41.71 9.79
N ALA A 378 -8.04 -41.68 10.96
CA ALA A 378 -8.54 -42.36 12.14
C ALA A 378 -9.89 -41.72 12.52
N ARG A 379 -10.98 -42.42 12.29
CA ARG A 379 -12.28 -42.03 12.84
C ARG A 379 -12.22 -42.22 14.34
N VAL A 380 -12.26 -41.13 15.08
CA VAL A 380 -12.59 -41.11 16.49
C VAL A 380 -14.09 -41.34 16.57
N THR A 381 -14.49 -42.53 16.97
CA THR A 381 -15.87 -42.87 17.39
C THR A 381 -15.99 -42.47 18.87
N ASN A 382 -17.00 -41.65 19.20
CA ASN A 382 -17.44 -41.37 20.57
C ASN A 382 -17.95 -42.65 21.24
#